data_7b2fde06a579eb715698c5faffea6cad
#
_entry.id   7b2fde06a579eb715698c5faffea6cad
#
_cell.length_a   1.000
_cell.length_b   1.000
_cell.length_c   1.000
_cell.angle_alpha   90.00
_cell.angle_beta   90.00
_cell.angle_gamma   90.00
#
_symmetry.space_group_name_H-M   'P 1'
#
loop_
_entity.id
_entity.type
_entity.pdbx_description
1 polymer ?
#
loop_
_entity_poly.entity_id
_entity_poly.type
_entity_poly.pdbx_seq_one_letter_code
_entity_poly.pdbx_strand_id
1 'polypeptide(L)'
;LVFGGYYSWENIGKLIKSGFSSTGPTAALFVFSVLYFGIMTDAGMFDVIIGKLMLLVKDNVIGVCVMTCIIALIGHLDGGGASTFCIVVPAMLPVYKKMHMRPATLLRIAVISMGVLNLMPWAGPTMRAATVLGIEAGSLWQTILPIQACGIVLALAAAVLNGIIEQKRG
;
A
#
# COMPACT_ATOMS: atom_id res chain seq x y z
N LEU A 1 -33.03 -7.14 -5.27
CA LEU A 1 -33.33 -8.27 -4.38
C LEU A 1 -34.72 -8.07 -3.72
N VAL A 2 -34.99 -6.90 -3.16
CA VAL A 2 -36.33 -6.56 -2.57
C VAL A 2 -37.40 -6.55 -3.65
N PHE A 3 -37.19 -5.85 -4.77
CA PHE A 3 -38.12 -5.76 -5.89
C PHE A 3 -38.34 -7.09 -6.61
N GLY A 4 -37.42 -8.07 -6.46
CA GLY A 4 -37.57 -9.43 -6.95
C GLY A 4 -38.28 -10.40 -6.01
N GLY A 5 -38.77 -9.93 -4.84
CA GLY A 5 -39.51 -10.73 -3.86
C GLY A 5 -38.66 -11.78 -3.12
N TYR A 6 -37.32 -11.75 -3.25
CA TYR A 6 -36.44 -12.73 -2.60
C TYR A 6 -36.26 -12.49 -1.10
N TYR A 7 -36.42 -11.25 -0.60
CA TYR A 7 -36.27 -10.91 0.81
C TYR A 7 -37.39 -10.02 1.30
N SER A 8 -37.92 -10.34 2.50
CA SER A 8 -38.83 -9.43 3.22
C SER A 8 -38.03 -8.28 3.86
N TRP A 9 -38.69 -7.16 4.12
CA TRP A 9 -38.08 -6.01 4.82
C TRP A 9 -37.49 -6.38 6.17
N GLU A 10 -38.12 -7.30 6.91
CA GLU A 10 -37.62 -7.79 8.19
C GLU A 10 -36.31 -8.56 8.03
N ASN A 11 -36.19 -9.41 7.00
CA ASN A 11 -34.96 -10.17 6.72
C ASN A 11 -33.82 -9.25 6.27
N ILE A 12 -34.14 -8.16 5.54
CA ILE A 12 -33.14 -7.16 5.16
C ILE A 12 -32.61 -6.45 6.41
N GLY A 13 -33.43 -6.08 7.36
CA GLY A 13 -33.02 -5.50 8.63
C GLY A 13 -32.08 -6.41 9.41
N LYS A 14 -32.35 -7.71 9.46
CA LYS A 14 -31.47 -8.73 10.10
C LYS A 14 -30.14 -8.86 9.36
N LEU A 15 -30.16 -8.85 8.04
CA LEU A 15 -28.91 -8.91 7.22
C LEU A 15 -28.04 -7.67 7.41
N ILE A 16 -28.64 -6.47 7.43
CA ILE A 16 -27.92 -5.23 7.70
C ILE A 16 -27.29 -5.27 9.09
N LYS A 17 -28.04 -5.65 10.11
CA LYS A 17 -27.52 -5.76 11.49
C LYS A 17 -26.39 -6.78 11.60
N SER A 18 -26.55 -7.94 10.98
CA SER A 18 -25.49 -8.97 10.93
C SER A 18 -24.25 -8.47 10.20
N GLY A 19 -24.42 -7.82 9.04
CA GLY A 19 -23.33 -7.21 8.29
C GLY A 19 -22.57 -6.16 9.10
N PHE A 20 -23.29 -5.27 9.79
CA PHE A 20 -22.69 -4.25 10.66
C PHE A 20 -21.91 -4.88 11.83
N SER A 21 -22.45 -5.90 12.47
CA SER A 21 -21.76 -6.60 13.56
C SER A 21 -20.51 -7.31 13.09
N SER A 22 -20.52 -7.86 11.88
CA SER A 22 -19.38 -8.57 11.28
C SER A 22 -18.29 -7.61 10.78
N THR A 23 -18.66 -6.46 10.21
CA THR A 23 -17.70 -5.50 9.62
C THR A 23 -17.25 -4.41 10.60
N GLY A 24 -17.97 -4.18 11.68
CA GLY A 24 -17.72 -3.11 12.65
C GLY A 24 -16.29 -3.11 13.21
N PRO A 25 -15.76 -4.24 13.74
CA PRO A 25 -14.38 -4.30 14.23
C PRO A 25 -13.34 -3.97 13.16
N THR A 26 -13.57 -4.44 11.94
CA THR A 26 -12.70 -4.18 10.77
C THR A 26 -12.73 -2.70 10.38
N ALA A 27 -13.92 -2.08 10.39
CA ALA A 27 -14.06 -0.65 10.12
C ALA A 27 -13.36 0.20 11.19
N ALA A 28 -13.48 -0.18 12.46
CA ALA A 28 -12.78 0.48 13.55
C ALA A 28 -11.24 0.38 13.37
N LEU A 29 -10.72 -0.82 13.09
CA LEU A 29 -9.30 -1.00 12.81
C LEU A 29 -8.82 -0.08 11.67
N PHE A 30 -9.58 0.01 10.60
CA PHE A 30 -9.26 0.87 9.47
C PHE A 30 -9.20 2.35 9.86
N VAL A 31 -10.21 2.84 10.56
CA VAL A 31 -10.28 4.24 11.01
C VAL A 31 -9.07 4.57 11.91
N PHE A 32 -8.79 3.73 12.89
CA PHE A 32 -7.65 3.96 13.80
C PHE A 32 -6.30 3.86 13.09
N SER A 33 -6.13 2.94 12.14
CA SER A 33 -4.91 2.83 11.35
C SER A 33 -4.67 4.09 10.49
N VAL A 34 -5.70 4.57 9.80
CA VAL A 34 -5.60 5.79 8.97
C VAL A 34 -5.28 7.01 9.84
N LEU A 35 -5.94 7.15 11.00
CA LEU A 35 -5.65 8.24 11.94
C LEU A 35 -4.24 8.16 12.48
N TYR A 36 -3.79 6.98 12.92
CA TYR A 36 -2.44 6.77 13.43
C TYR A 36 -1.37 7.16 12.42
N PHE A 37 -1.43 6.59 11.22
CA PHE A 37 -0.46 6.91 10.18
C PHE A 37 -0.58 8.35 9.66
N GLY A 38 -1.80 8.92 9.65
CA GLY A 38 -2.01 10.34 9.36
C GLY A 38 -1.27 11.24 10.34
N ILE A 39 -1.44 11.01 11.64
CA ILE A 39 -0.72 11.77 12.68
C ILE A 39 0.80 11.60 12.55
N MET A 40 1.27 10.38 12.27
CA MET A 40 2.70 10.13 12.07
C MET A 40 3.25 10.85 10.83
N THR A 41 2.45 10.97 9.77
CA THR A 41 2.78 11.74 8.57
C THR A 41 2.87 13.23 8.89
N ASP A 42 1.87 13.79 9.57
CA ASP A 42 1.84 15.19 9.97
C ASP A 42 2.98 15.54 10.94
N ALA A 43 3.39 14.59 11.79
CA ALA A 43 4.56 14.71 12.64
C ALA A 43 5.91 14.66 11.89
N GLY A 44 5.91 14.47 10.57
CA GLY A 44 7.11 14.44 9.74
C GLY A 44 7.91 13.14 9.79
N MET A 45 7.33 12.04 10.29
CA MET A 45 8.01 10.75 10.38
C MET A 45 8.54 10.29 9.00
N PHE A 46 7.69 10.37 7.98
CA PHE A 46 8.08 9.96 6.62
C PHE A 46 9.15 10.88 6.04
N ASP A 47 9.09 12.19 6.29
CA ASP A 47 10.10 13.14 5.82
C ASP A 47 11.49 12.84 6.39
N VAL A 48 11.56 12.49 7.68
CA VAL A 48 12.82 12.10 8.33
C VAL A 48 13.38 10.81 7.74
N ILE A 49 12.53 9.81 7.54
CA ILE A 49 12.93 8.51 6.96
C ILE A 49 13.42 8.73 5.53
N ILE A 50 12.64 9.43 4.70
CA ILE A 50 12.97 9.71 3.30
C ILE A 50 14.24 10.53 3.21
N GLY A 51 14.39 11.56 4.02
CA GLY A 51 15.60 12.38 4.06
C GLY A 51 16.86 11.56 4.34
N LYS A 52 16.82 10.65 5.32
CA LYS A 52 17.94 9.74 5.61
C LYS A 52 18.20 8.75 4.46
N LEU A 53 17.15 8.19 3.87
CA LEU A 53 17.27 7.25 2.77
C LEU A 53 17.85 7.93 1.51
N MET A 54 17.48 9.17 1.25
CA MET A 54 17.99 9.94 0.10
C MET A 54 19.50 10.24 0.22
N LEU A 55 20.04 10.33 1.43
CA LEU A 55 21.49 10.48 1.63
C LEU A 55 22.29 9.23 1.21
N LEU A 56 21.65 8.07 1.16
CA LEU A 56 22.29 6.82 0.74
C LEU A 56 22.32 6.65 -0.77
N VAL A 57 21.50 7.39 -1.51
CA VAL A 57 21.39 7.29 -2.96
C VAL A 57 22.35 8.30 -3.60
N LYS A 58 23.52 7.83 -4.01
CA LYS A 58 24.40 8.55 -4.94
C LYS A 58 23.78 8.50 -6.35
N ASP A 59 24.36 9.20 -7.32
CA ASP A 59 23.90 9.31 -8.73
C ASP A 59 23.87 7.94 -9.47
N ASN A 60 23.19 6.96 -8.87
CA ASN A 60 23.02 5.60 -9.38
C ASN A 60 21.56 5.33 -9.72
N VAL A 61 21.26 5.18 -11.00
CA VAL A 61 19.91 4.93 -11.54
C VAL A 61 19.23 3.73 -10.88
N ILE A 62 19.96 2.63 -10.71
CA ILE A 62 19.43 1.42 -10.05
C ILE A 62 19.14 1.71 -8.58
N GLY A 63 20.06 2.40 -7.90
CA GLY A 63 19.88 2.81 -6.50
C GLY A 63 18.62 3.69 -6.31
N VAL A 64 18.36 4.63 -7.22
CA VAL A 64 17.15 5.47 -7.20
C VAL A 64 15.89 4.62 -7.37
N CYS A 65 15.89 3.63 -8.28
CA CYS A 65 14.76 2.73 -8.47
C CYS A 65 14.48 1.87 -7.23
N VAL A 66 15.52 1.29 -6.63
CA VAL A 66 15.41 0.50 -5.39
C VAL A 66 14.91 1.38 -4.24
N MET A 67 15.43 2.59 -4.12
CA MET A 67 15.00 3.55 -3.10
C MET A 67 13.53 3.93 -3.28
N THR A 68 13.08 4.14 -4.53
CA THR A 68 11.66 4.38 -4.84
C THR A 68 10.78 3.24 -4.32
N CYS A 69 11.21 1.98 -4.51
CA CYS A 69 10.50 0.82 -3.99
C CYS A 69 10.41 0.86 -2.46
N ILE A 70 11.53 1.10 -1.78
CA ILE A 70 11.59 1.15 -0.31
C ILE A 70 10.70 2.27 0.23
N ILE A 71 10.79 3.48 -0.34
CA ILE A 71 9.96 4.62 0.07
C ILE A 71 8.48 4.33 -0.17
N ALA A 72 8.14 3.68 -1.30
CA ALA A 72 6.76 3.31 -1.60
C ALA A 72 6.23 2.23 -0.64
N LEU A 73 7.04 1.23 -0.27
CA LEU A 73 6.69 0.24 0.75
C LEU A 73 6.43 0.92 2.10
N ILE A 74 7.34 1.79 2.55
CA ILE A 74 7.20 2.51 3.83
C ILE A 74 5.99 3.46 3.78
N GLY A 75 5.86 4.23 2.70
CA GLY A 75 4.76 5.18 2.54
C GLY A 75 3.39 4.53 2.40
N HIS A 76 3.32 3.23 2.10
CA HIS A 76 2.06 2.48 2.01
C HIS A 76 1.67 1.75 3.31
N LEU A 77 2.40 1.95 4.39
CA LEU A 77 2.08 1.32 5.68
C LEU A 77 0.72 1.73 6.25
N ASP A 78 0.21 2.89 5.86
CA ASP A 78 -1.14 3.35 6.21
C ASP A 78 -2.27 2.61 5.47
N GLY A 79 -1.93 1.81 4.44
CA GLY A 79 -2.89 1.12 3.56
C GLY A 79 -3.62 2.05 2.59
N GLY A 80 -3.23 3.33 2.50
CA GLY A 80 -3.85 4.35 1.67
C GLY A 80 -3.10 4.57 0.34
N GLY A 81 -3.75 4.31 -0.80
CA GLY A 81 -3.12 4.54 -2.10
C GLY A 81 -2.85 6.01 -2.38
N ALA A 82 -3.77 6.90 -2.02
CA ALA A 82 -3.63 8.33 -2.23
C ALA A 82 -2.48 8.92 -1.40
N SER A 83 -2.38 8.57 -0.11
CA SER A 83 -1.30 9.00 0.79
C SER A 83 0.06 8.55 0.28
N THR A 84 0.18 7.29 -0.18
CA THR A 84 1.41 6.78 -0.77
C THR A 84 1.88 7.64 -1.95
N PHE A 85 0.99 7.99 -2.88
CA PHE A 85 1.37 8.87 -3.99
C PHE A 85 1.74 10.28 -3.54
N CYS A 86 1.03 10.83 -2.57
CA CYS A 86 1.34 12.14 -1.98
C CYS A 86 2.72 12.18 -1.31
N ILE A 87 3.22 11.03 -0.84
CA ILE A 87 4.55 10.90 -0.23
C ILE A 87 5.62 10.61 -1.30
N VAL A 88 5.41 9.57 -2.12
CA VAL A 88 6.43 9.03 -3.02
C VAL A 88 6.69 9.97 -4.21
N VAL A 89 5.64 10.55 -4.79
CA VAL A 89 5.79 11.38 -6.00
C VAL A 89 6.57 12.68 -5.72
N PRO A 90 6.20 13.50 -4.73
CA PRO A 90 6.98 14.70 -4.41
C PRO A 90 8.43 14.39 -4.02
N ALA A 91 8.67 13.29 -3.30
CA ALA A 91 10.01 12.92 -2.86
C ALA A 91 10.91 12.46 -4.02
N MET A 92 10.39 11.66 -4.94
CA MET A 92 11.21 10.98 -5.95
C MET A 92 11.19 11.65 -7.33
N LEU A 93 10.09 12.33 -7.71
CA LEU A 93 9.98 12.95 -9.04
C LEU A 93 11.08 13.97 -9.34
N PRO A 94 11.51 14.84 -8.42
CA PRO A 94 12.63 15.76 -8.66
C PRO A 94 13.93 15.00 -8.96
N VAL A 95 14.19 13.88 -8.29
CA VAL A 95 15.37 13.04 -8.50
C VAL A 95 15.33 12.39 -9.88
N TYR A 96 14.18 11.84 -10.26
CA TYR A 96 13.97 11.25 -11.59
C TYR A 96 14.19 12.29 -12.71
N LYS A 97 13.68 13.52 -12.52
CA LYS A 97 13.88 14.61 -13.49
C LYS A 97 15.36 15.00 -13.59
N LYS A 98 16.05 15.15 -12.46
CA LYS A 98 17.49 15.50 -12.41
C LYS A 98 18.35 14.46 -13.13
N MET A 99 17.98 13.18 -13.03
CA MET A 99 18.70 12.05 -13.63
C MET A 99 18.17 11.66 -15.01
N HIS A 100 17.30 12.46 -15.63
CA HIS A 100 16.68 12.20 -16.94
C HIS A 100 15.94 10.86 -17.04
N MET A 101 15.48 10.31 -15.89
CA MET A 101 14.70 9.07 -15.81
C MET A 101 13.22 9.32 -16.12
N ARG A 102 12.54 8.30 -16.65
CA ARG A 102 11.11 8.40 -16.98
C ARG A 102 10.22 8.43 -15.72
N PRO A 103 9.28 9.40 -15.61
CA PRO A 103 8.26 9.37 -14.54
C PRO A 103 7.41 8.10 -14.55
N ALA A 104 7.21 7.47 -15.71
CA ALA A 104 6.50 6.21 -15.82
C ALA A 104 7.19 5.06 -15.06
N THR A 105 8.52 5.08 -14.95
CA THR A 105 9.28 4.10 -14.17
C THR A 105 9.06 4.30 -12.67
N LEU A 106 9.02 5.55 -12.19
CA LEU A 106 8.64 5.89 -10.83
C LEU A 106 7.24 5.32 -10.50
N LEU A 107 6.26 5.62 -11.35
CA LEU A 107 4.88 5.18 -11.15
C LEU A 107 4.77 3.64 -11.12
N ARG A 108 5.45 2.95 -12.04
CA ARG A 108 5.44 1.48 -12.11
C ARG A 108 5.98 0.85 -10.83
N ILE A 109 7.11 1.34 -10.32
CA ILE A 109 7.72 0.82 -9.09
C ILE A 109 6.82 1.10 -7.89
N ALA A 110 6.28 2.31 -7.79
CA ALA A 110 5.37 2.67 -6.70
C ALA A 110 4.13 1.78 -6.66
N VAL A 111 3.48 1.55 -7.81
CA VAL A 111 2.26 0.71 -7.90
C VAL A 111 2.55 -0.75 -7.54
N ILE A 112 3.68 -1.32 -7.98
CA ILE A 112 4.07 -2.69 -7.62
C ILE A 112 4.25 -2.79 -6.10
N SER A 113 4.95 -1.85 -5.49
CA SER A 113 5.21 -1.80 -4.05
C SER A 113 3.91 -1.68 -3.24
N MET A 114 3.01 -0.78 -3.66
CA MET A 114 1.68 -0.62 -3.06
C MET A 114 0.86 -1.92 -3.14
N GLY A 115 0.87 -2.60 -4.29
CA GLY A 115 0.15 -3.86 -4.49
C GLY A 115 0.53 -4.92 -3.48
N VAL A 116 1.81 -5.02 -3.13
CA VAL A 116 2.33 -5.97 -2.13
C VAL A 116 1.88 -5.60 -0.71
N LEU A 117 1.91 -4.31 -0.35
CA LEU A 117 1.50 -3.88 0.98
C LEU A 117 -0.02 -3.81 1.17
N ASN A 118 -0.81 -3.89 0.11
CA ASN A 118 -2.26 -4.10 0.21
C ASN A 118 -2.63 -5.44 0.88
N LEU A 119 -1.65 -6.33 1.10
CA LEU A 119 -1.83 -7.56 1.88
C LEU A 119 -1.72 -7.36 3.40
N MET A 120 -1.43 -6.15 3.89
CA MET A 120 -1.39 -5.86 5.34
C MET A 120 -2.76 -6.06 6.00
N PRO A 121 -2.82 -6.45 7.29
CA PRO A 121 -4.08 -6.80 7.94
C PRO A 121 -5.07 -5.63 8.08
N TRP A 122 -4.59 -4.39 8.07
CA TRP A 122 -5.41 -3.17 8.06
C TRP A 122 -5.63 -2.59 6.67
N ALA A 123 -5.08 -3.18 5.63
CA ALA A 123 -5.31 -2.72 4.26
C ALA A 123 -6.69 -3.15 3.77
N GLY A 124 -7.35 -2.28 3.00
CA GLY A 124 -8.71 -2.47 2.54
C GLY A 124 -8.99 -3.82 1.87
N PRO A 125 -8.14 -4.32 0.96
CA PRO A 125 -8.36 -5.62 0.32
C PRO A 125 -8.37 -6.80 1.31
N THR A 126 -7.39 -6.86 2.22
CA THR A 126 -7.28 -7.93 3.23
C THR A 126 -8.46 -7.91 4.20
N MET A 127 -8.85 -6.71 4.65
CA MET A 127 -10.00 -6.57 5.54
C MET A 127 -11.31 -7.01 4.90
N ARG A 128 -11.53 -6.66 3.62
CA ARG A 128 -12.72 -7.11 2.89
C ARG A 128 -12.74 -8.63 2.71
N ALA A 129 -11.61 -9.23 2.37
CA ALA A 129 -11.48 -10.68 2.25
C ALA A 129 -11.76 -11.38 3.60
N ALA A 130 -11.18 -10.90 4.69
CA ALA A 130 -11.41 -11.42 6.04
C ALA A 130 -12.90 -11.35 6.43
N THR A 131 -13.56 -10.23 6.13
CA THR A 131 -15.00 -10.05 6.39
C THR A 131 -15.85 -11.08 5.61
N VAL A 132 -15.54 -11.30 4.33
CA VAL A 132 -16.27 -12.27 3.49
C VAL A 132 -16.05 -13.70 3.98
N LEU A 133 -14.84 -14.02 4.43
CA LEU A 133 -14.48 -15.34 4.96
C LEU A 133 -14.97 -15.56 6.40
N GLY A 134 -15.43 -14.52 7.10
CA GLY A 134 -15.86 -14.61 8.50
C GLY A 134 -14.73 -14.90 9.48
N ILE A 135 -13.50 -14.48 9.15
CA ILE A 135 -12.30 -14.66 9.98
C ILE A 135 -11.69 -13.32 10.36
N GLU A 136 -10.84 -13.30 11.39
CA GLU A 136 -10.12 -12.11 11.79
C GLU A 136 -9.05 -11.73 10.74
N ALA A 137 -8.90 -10.42 10.46
CA ALA A 137 -7.94 -9.93 9.47
C ALA A 137 -6.49 -10.27 9.81
N GLY A 138 -6.12 -10.28 11.10
CA GLY A 138 -4.82 -10.69 11.58
C GLY A 138 -4.51 -12.16 11.30
N SER A 139 -5.48 -13.05 11.53
CA SER A 139 -5.36 -14.48 11.25
C SER A 139 -5.23 -14.76 9.76
N LEU A 140 -6.01 -14.05 8.91
CA LEU A 140 -5.86 -14.13 7.46
C LEU A 140 -4.46 -13.69 7.05
N TRP A 141 -4.00 -12.55 7.58
CA TRP A 141 -2.69 -12.00 7.25
C TRP A 141 -1.55 -12.96 7.60
N GLN A 142 -1.58 -13.59 8.77
CA GLN A 142 -0.58 -14.61 9.16
C GLN A 142 -0.48 -15.74 8.13
N THR A 143 -1.60 -16.14 7.54
CA THR A 143 -1.64 -17.18 6.51
C THR A 143 -1.02 -16.70 5.19
N ILE A 144 -1.22 -15.44 4.80
CA ILE A 144 -0.71 -14.88 3.55
C ILE A 144 0.67 -14.21 3.69
N LEU A 145 1.21 -14.11 4.92
CA LEU A 145 2.51 -13.50 5.20
C LEU A 145 3.67 -14.02 4.32
N PRO A 146 3.80 -15.35 4.07
CA PRO A 146 4.84 -15.85 3.17
C PRO A 146 4.70 -15.31 1.75
N ILE A 147 3.46 -15.17 1.25
CA ILE A 147 3.18 -14.61 -0.07
C ILE A 147 3.57 -13.12 -0.11
N GLN A 148 3.26 -12.37 0.95
CA GLN A 148 3.65 -10.96 1.07
C GLN A 148 5.18 -10.81 1.11
N ALA A 149 5.89 -11.65 1.84
CA ALA A 149 7.36 -11.65 1.88
C ALA A 149 7.97 -11.90 0.50
N CYS A 150 7.48 -12.92 -0.22
CA CYS A 150 7.87 -13.16 -1.61
C CYS A 150 7.55 -11.95 -2.51
N GLY A 151 6.38 -11.33 -2.31
CA GLY A 151 5.97 -10.13 -3.04
C GLY A 151 6.93 -8.96 -2.83
N ILE A 152 7.41 -8.73 -1.61
CA ILE A 152 8.42 -7.69 -1.31
C ILE A 152 9.73 -7.96 -2.06
N VAL A 153 10.21 -9.21 -2.06
CA VAL A 153 11.41 -9.60 -2.81
C VAL A 153 11.22 -9.37 -4.30
N LEU A 154 10.06 -9.74 -4.84
CA LEU A 154 9.72 -9.51 -6.25
C LEU A 154 9.61 -8.02 -6.59
N ALA A 155 9.07 -7.19 -5.70
CA ALA A 155 9.00 -5.74 -5.88
C ALA A 155 10.41 -5.12 -5.94
N LEU A 156 11.32 -5.55 -5.05
CA LEU A 156 12.72 -5.11 -5.08
C LEU A 156 13.43 -5.58 -6.36
N ALA A 157 13.24 -6.83 -6.76
CA ALA A 157 13.79 -7.35 -8.02
C ALA A 157 13.25 -6.57 -9.24
N ALA A 158 11.96 -6.26 -9.26
CA ALA A 158 11.35 -5.43 -10.29
C ALA A 158 11.92 -4.01 -10.31
N ALA A 159 12.20 -3.42 -9.14
CA ALA A 159 12.87 -2.12 -9.04
C ALA A 159 14.28 -2.15 -9.65
N VAL A 160 15.08 -3.18 -9.34
CA VAL A 160 16.41 -3.38 -9.93
C VAL A 160 16.31 -3.54 -11.46
N LEU A 161 15.39 -4.39 -11.94
CA LEU A 161 15.20 -4.58 -13.39
C LEU A 161 14.80 -3.29 -14.09
N ASN A 162 13.88 -2.51 -13.52
CA ASN A 162 13.52 -1.20 -14.04
C ASN A 162 14.71 -0.23 -14.04
N GLY A 163 15.56 -0.27 -13.01
CA GLY A 163 16.80 0.51 -12.95
C GLY A 163 17.79 0.14 -14.04
N ILE A 164 17.99 -1.15 -14.30
CA ILE A 164 18.84 -1.63 -15.40
C ILE A 164 18.31 -1.19 -16.76
N ILE A 165 16.98 -1.25 -16.96
CA ILE A 165 16.32 -0.79 -18.20
C ILE A 165 16.52 0.72 -18.39
N GLU A 166 16.34 1.52 -17.34
CA GLU A 166 16.56 2.97 -17.41
C GLU A 166 18.04 3.31 -17.66
N GLN A 167 18.96 2.60 -17.01
CA GLN A 167 20.40 2.82 -17.19
C GLN A 167 20.89 2.50 -18.61
N LYS A 168 20.31 1.47 -19.25
CA LYS A 168 20.65 1.12 -20.65
C LYS A 168 20.04 2.09 -21.68
N ARG A 169 19.09 2.87 -21.27
CA ARG A 169 18.40 3.83 -22.15
C ARG A 169 19.10 5.19 -22.21
N GLY A 170 19.73 5.65 -21.13
CA GLY A 170 20.48 6.92 -21.05
C GLY A 170 21.88 6.75 -21.50
#